data_72922a7cdc77a4c67a37a80e502d3432
#
_entry.id   72922a7cdc77a4c67a37a80e502d3432
#
_cell.length_a   1.000
_cell.length_b   1.000
_cell.length_c   1.000
_cell.angle_alpha   90.00
_cell.angle_beta   90.00
_cell.angle_gamma   90.00
#
_symmetry.space_group_name_H-M   'P 1'
#
loop_
_entity.id
_entity.type
_entity.pdbx_description
1 polymer ?
#
loop_
_entity_poly.entity_id
_entity_poly.type
_entity_poly.pdbx_seq_one_letter_code
_entity_poly.pdbx_strand_id
1 'polypeptide(L)'
;MRQPFTLHNFVITIKDMTMFEPLAERLRPKSLDDYIGQKHLVGEGCILRRMIESGHISSFILWGPPGVGKTTLAKIIAVQVNAPFYTLSAVHSGVKEVRDVLLKCKADSGSMFTKHRPILFIDEIHRFNKSQQDSLLGAVEMGTVTLIGATTENPSFEIIRPLLSRAQVYVLQPLSDDDLAELLQRALTKDEILKRRTVKVEETDALFRYSGGDARKMLNILDLLYQSVGESEPIIIRNDIVTERLQQNPAAYDKNGEMHYDIISAFIKSVRGSNPDAAVYWLARMIEGG
;
A
#
# COMPACT_ATOMS: atom_id res chain seq x y z
N MET A 1 19.50 53.50 12.87
CA MET A 1 19.30 53.07 11.48
C MET A 1 19.11 51.55 11.48
N ARG A 2 17.88 51.08 11.25
CA ARG A 2 17.56 49.65 11.14
C ARG A 2 17.52 49.30 9.65
N GLN A 3 18.35 48.35 9.22
CA GLN A 3 18.31 47.83 7.85
C GLN A 3 17.06 46.98 7.66
N PRO A 4 16.39 47.06 6.48
CA PRO A 4 15.24 46.23 6.19
C PRO A 4 15.70 44.79 5.84
N PHE A 5 15.07 43.79 6.48
CA PHE A 5 15.16 42.38 6.10
C PHE A 5 14.51 42.21 4.72
N THR A 6 15.31 41.86 3.73
CA THR A 6 14.81 41.48 2.40
C THR A 6 14.43 40.00 2.43
N LEU A 7 13.13 39.70 2.41
CA LEU A 7 12.61 38.39 2.14
C LEU A 7 12.97 38.02 0.69
N HIS A 8 13.94 37.13 0.51
CA HIS A 8 14.14 36.46 -0.76
C HIS A 8 12.93 35.56 -1.01
N ASN A 9 12.16 35.87 -2.02
CA ASN A 9 11.10 35.01 -2.54
C ASN A 9 11.72 33.67 -3.01
N PHE A 10 11.63 32.64 -2.19
CA PHE A 10 11.87 31.27 -2.61
C PHE A 10 10.70 30.86 -3.52
N VAL A 11 10.89 30.99 -4.83
CA VAL A 11 10.00 30.39 -5.82
C VAL A 11 10.35 28.90 -5.86
N ILE A 12 9.64 28.10 -5.04
CA ILE A 12 9.71 26.63 -5.12
C ILE A 12 9.02 26.26 -6.43
N THR A 13 9.79 25.85 -7.40
CA THR A 13 9.27 25.34 -8.68
C THR A 13 8.63 23.98 -8.43
N ILE A 14 7.57 23.62 -9.15
CA ILE A 14 6.92 22.29 -9.07
C ILE A 14 7.94 21.16 -9.21
N LYS A 15 9.05 21.40 -9.90
CA LYS A 15 10.19 20.49 -10.06
C LYS A 15 10.95 20.23 -8.75
N ASP A 16 10.96 21.18 -7.83
CA ASP A 16 11.65 21.03 -6.52
C ASP A 16 10.78 20.25 -5.52
N MET A 17 9.46 20.31 -5.65
CA MET A 17 8.54 19.55 -4.79
C MET A 17 8.62 18.04 -5.05
N THR A 18 8.89 17.60 -6.28
CA THR A 18 9.03 16.18 -6.62
C THR A 18 10.31 15.54 -6.06
N MET A 19 11.33 16.33 -5.71
CA MET A 19 12.55 15.81 -5.09
C MET A 19 12.35 15.29 -3.65
N PHE A 20 11.28 15.73 -2.96
CA PHE A 20 10.97 15.30 -1.59
C PHE A 20 9.92 14.17 -1.54
N GLU A 21 9.33 13.82 -2.69
CA GLU A 21 8.33 12.77 -2.75
C GLU A 21 9.02 11.39 -2.73
N PRO A 22 8.59 10.45 -1.85
CA PRO A 22 9.17 9.12 -1.78
C PRO A 22 9.07 8.38 -3.13
N LEU A 23 10.08 7.57 -3.47
CA LEU A 23 10.13 6.79 -4.71
C LEU A 23 8.86 5.95 -4.92
N ALA A 24 8.32 5.38 -3.85
CA ALA A 24 7.09 4.60 -3.89
C ALA A 24 5.86 5.41 -4.35
N GLU A 25 5.83 6.71 -4.10
CA GLU A 25 4.74 7.58 -4.59
C GLU A 25 5.00 8.04 -6.03
N ARG A 26 6.25 8.44 -6.34
CA ARG A 26 6.64 8.84 -7.70
C ARG A 26 6.39 7.74 -8.74
N LEU A 27 6.61 6.48 -8.37
CA LEU A 27 6.41 5.30 -9.24
C LEU A 27 5.04 4.67 -9.12
N ARG A 28 4.10 5.29 -8.40
CA ARG A 28 2.75 4.73 -8.26
C ARG A 28 2.08 4.55 -9.62
N PRO A 29 1.65 3.31 -9.97
CA PRO A 29 0.96 3.04 -11.22
C PRO A 29 -0.31 3.88 -11.39
N LYS A 30 -0.57 4.35 -12.62
CA LYS A 30 -1.75 5.14 -12.97
C LYS A 30 -2.75 4.37 -13.83
N SER A 31 -2.35 3.22 -14.36
CA SER A 31 -3.18 2.34 -15.19
C SER A 31 -3.03 0.88 -14.74
N LEU A 32 -3.96 0.00 -15.18
CA LEU A 32 -3.85 -1.44 -14.94
C LEU A 32 -2.64 -2.05 -15.65
N ASP A 33 -2.25 -1.52 -16.81
CA ASP A 33 -1.12 -2.03 -17.58
C ASP A 33 0.22 -1.68 -16.91
N ASP A 34 0.23 -0.63 -16.10
CA ASP A 34 1.37 -0.30 -15.26
C ASP A 34 1.35 -1.01 -13.88
N TYR A 35 0.27 -1.72 -13.56
CA TYR A 35 0.12 -2.36 -12.26
C TYR A 35 0.84 -3.72 -12.25
N ILE A 36 1.92 -3.81 -11.46
CA ILE A 36 2.75 -5.02 -11.35
C ILE A 36 2.13 -6.00 -10.37
N GLY A 37 2.22 -7.28 -10.68
CA GLY A 37 1.72 -8.38 -9.87
C GLY A 37 0.21 -8.60 -9.98
N GLN A 38 -0.33 -9.42 -9.10
CA GLN A 38 -1.76 -9.76 -8.97
C GLN A 38 -2.40 -10.24 -10.29
N LYS A 39 -1.65 -10.93 -11.15
CA LYS A 39 -2.13 -11.38 -12.48
C LYS A 39 -3.38 -12.27 -12.38
N HIS A 40 -3.56 -12.99 -11.28
CA HIS A 40 -4.74 -13.81 -10.99
C HIS A 40 -6.03 -12.98 -10.77
N LEU A 41 -5.93 -11.69 -10.47
CA LEU A 41 -7.07 -10.77 -10.28
C LEU A 41 -7.27 -9.83 -11.46
N VAL A 42 -6.19 -9.22 -11.95
CA VAL A 42 -6.22 -8.14 -12.94
C VAL A 42 -5.61 -8.52 -14.29
N GLY A 43 -5.17 -9.77 -14.47
CA GLY A 43 -4.71 -10.30 -15.76
C GLY A 43 -5.83 -10.32 -16.80
N GLU A 44 -5.47 -10.55 -18.07
CA GLU A 44 -6.46 -10.64 -19.16
C GLU A 44 -7.51 -11.72 -18.85
N GLY A 45 -8.79 -11.35 -19.05
CA GLY A 45 -9.92 -12.25 -18.81
C GLY A 45 -10.25 -12.53 -17.34
N CYS A 46 -9.49 -11.98 -16.38
CA CYS A 46 -9.80 -12.14 -14.96
C CYS A 46 -11.02 -11.33 -14.54
N ILE A 47 -11.69 -11.79 -13.49
CA ILE A 47 -13.00 -11.24 -13.08
C ILE A 47 -12.93 -9.75 -12.71
N LEU A 48 -11.91 -9.34 -11.98
CA LEU A 48 -11.76 -7.95 -11.56
C LEU A 48 -11.44 -7.05 -12.77
N ARG A 49 -10.60 -7.49 -13.70
CA ARG A 49 -10.31 -6.75 -14.93
C ARG A 49 -11.58 -6.55 -15.77
N ARG A 50 -12.35 -7.62 -16.01
CA ARG A 50 -13.62 -7.51 -16.75
C ARG A 50 -14.62 -6.57 -16.07
N MET A 51 -14.69 -6.59 -14.74
CA MET A 51 -15.55 -5.70 -13.97
C MET A 51 -15.14 -4.23 -14.16
N ILE A 52 -13.84 -3.95 -14.16
CA ILE A 52 -13.29 -2.62 -14.40
C ILE A 52 -13.56 -2.16 -15.84
N GLU A 53 -13.29 -3.00 -16.83
CA GLU A 53 -13.47 -2.71 -18.24
C GLU A 53 -14.96 -2.49 -18.61
N SER A 54 -15.86 -3.22 -17.94
CA SER A 54 -17.31 -3.01 -18.14
C SER A 54 -17.86 -1.75 -17.45
N GLY A 55 -17.08 -1.12 -16.57
CA GLY A 55 -17.51 0.02 -15.77
C GLY A 55 -18.51 -0.30 -14.65
N HIS A 56 -18.85 -1.58 -14.47
CA HIS A 56 -19.79 -2.04 -13.43
C HIS A 56 -19.04 -2.55 -12.21
N ILE A 57 -18.73 -1.65 -11.27
CA ILE A 57 -18.00 -1.98 -10.07
C ILE A 57 -18.99 -2.28 -8.93
N SER A 58 -18.97 -3.53 -8.43
CA SER A 58 -19.62 -3.90 -7.18
C SER A 58 -18.71 -3.62 -5.99
N SER A 59 -19.27 -3.57 -4.77
CA SER A 59 -18.46 -3.42 -3.56
C SER A 59 -17.61 -4.66 -3.30
N PHE A 60 -16.37 -4.45 -2.82
CA PHE A 60 -15.44 -5.55 -2.49
C PHE A 60 -14.42 -5.14 -1.43
N ILE A 61 -13.77 -6.16 -0.87
CA ILE A 61 -12.68 -6.04 0.09
C ILE A 61 -11.40 -6.56 -0.53
N LEU A 62 -10.33 -5.78 -0.49
CA LEU A 62 -8.98 -6.17 -0.86
C LEU A 62 -8.25 -6.66 0.39
N TRP A 63 -7.99 -7.94 0.47
CA TRP A 63 -7.27 -8.56 1.58
C TRP A 63 -5.90 -9.03 1.14
N GLY A 64 -4.85 -8.67 1.89
CA GLY A 64 -3.49 -9.11 1.62
C GLY A 64 -2.46 -8.32 2.42
N PRO A 65 -1.19 -8.74 2.40
CA PRO A 65 -0.13 -8.10 3.17
C PRO A 65 0.09 -6.64 2.77
N PRO A 66 0.85 -5.85 3.56
CA PRO A 66 1.19 -4.49 3.21
C PRO A 66 1.99 -4.41 1.90
N GLY A 67 1.99 -3.26 1.25
CA GLY A 67 2.81 -2.97 0.07
C GLY A 67 2.47 -3.70 -1.24
N VAL A 68 1.45 -4.58 -1.27
CA VAL A 68 1.04 -5.33 -2.47
C VAL A 68 0.15 -4.55 -3.44
N GLY A 69 -0.09 -3.25 -3.17
CA GLY A 69 -0.79 -2.37 -4.11
C GLY A 69 -2.29 -2.17 -3.89
N LYS A 70 -2.89 -2.57 -2.74
CA LYS A 70 -4.33 -2.41 -2.45
C LYS A 70 -4.86 -1.00 -2.75
N THR A 71 -4.26 0.02 -2.13
CA THR A 71 -4.65 1.43 -2.31
C THR A 71 -4.43 1.91 -3.74
N THR A 72 -3.36 1.46 -4.38
CA THR A 72 -3.04 1.77 -5.77
C THR A 72 -4.09 1.22 -6.72
N LEU A 73 -4.48 -0.05 -6.54
CA LEU A 73 -5.52 -0.69 -7.34
C LEU A 73 -6.86 0.04 -7.23
N ALA A 74 -7.26 0.42 -6.01
CA ALA A 74 -8.49 1.19 -5.80
C ALA A 74 -8.48 2.55 -6.53
N LYS A 75 -7.35 3.27 -6.51
CA LYS A 75 -7.19 4.53 -7.24
C LYS A 75 -7.26 4.33 -8.76
N ILE A 76 -6.57 3.30 -9.30
CA ILE A 76 -6.62 2.96 -10.73
C ILE A 76 -8.05 2.68 -11.18
N ILE A 77 -8.79 1.87 -10.40
CA ILE A 77 -10.19 1.55 -10.69
C ILE A 77 -11.03 2.83 -10.78
N ALA A 78 -10.92 3.70 -9.79
CA ALA A 78 -11.70 4.94 -9.77
C ALA A 78 -11.43 5.83 -10.99
N VAL A 79 -10.16 5.96 -11.37
CA VAL A 79 -9.75 6.72 -12.56
C VAL A 79 -10.30 6.08 -13.84
N GLN A 80 -10.18 4.76 -13.98
CA GLN A 80 -10.56 4.04 -15.18
C GLN A 80 -12.07 4.08 -15.43
N VAL A 81 -12.88 3.99 -14.35
CA VAL A 81 -14.34 4.09 -14.47
C VAL A 81 -14.84 5.54 -14.38
N ASN A 82 -13.96 6.52 -14.25
CA ASN A 82 -14.29 7.94 -14.10
C ASN A 82 -15.33 8.20 -12.99
N ALA A 83 -15.11 7.56 -11.82
CA ALA A 83 -15.98 7.71 -10.66
C ALA A 83 -15.37 8.67 -9.63
N PRO A 84 -16.17 9.47 -8.91
CA PRO A 84 -15.72 10.23 -7.75
C PRO A 84 -15.08 9.29 -6.71
N PHE A 85 -13.91 9.66 -6.18
CA PHE A 85 -13.13 8.83 -5.28
C PHE A 85 -12.97 9.50 -3.92
N TYR A 86 -13.52 8.88 -2.88
CA TYR A 86 -13.42 9.31 -1.50
C TYR A 86 -12.58 8.32 -0.71
N THR A 87 -11.69 8.84 0.13
CA THR A 87 -10.80 8.01 0.94
C THR A 87 -11.03 8.27 2.42
N LEU A 88 -11.14 7.21 3.20
CA LEU A 88 -11.09 7.23 4.65
C LEU A 88 -9.97 6.31 5.14
N SER A 89 -9.24 6.77 6.15
CA SER A 89 -8.31 5.92 6.89
C SER A 89 -8.98 5.48 8.19
N ALA A 90 -9.20 4.19 8.37
CA ALA A 90 -9.84 3.71 9.59
C ALA A 90 -9.01 3.94 10.87
N VAL A 91 -7.71 4.23 10.72
CA VAL A 91 -6.82 4.60 11.83
C VAL A 91 -7.14 5.99 12.38
N HIS A 92 -7.58 6.93 11.53
CA HIS A 92 -7.74 8.34 11.90
C HIS A 92 -9.18 8.83 11.83
N SER A 93 -10.08 8.09 11.16
CA SER A 93 -11.45 8.54 10.92
C SER A 93 -12.41 8.10 12.01
N GLY A 94 -13.10 9.05 12.63
CA GLY A 94 -14.21 8.80 13.57
C GLY A 94 -15.56 8.63 12.87
N VAL A 95 -16.61 8.36 13.65
CA VAL A 95 -17.99 8.18 13.14
C VAL A 95 -18.49 9.43 12.39
N LYS A 96 -18.06 10.62 12.83
CA LYS A 96 -18.45 11.88 12.21
C LYS A 96 -17.90 11.99 10.78
N GLU A 97 -16.59 11.74 10.61
CA GLU A 97 -15.97 11.79 9.29
C GLU A 97 -16.59 10.78 8.32
N VAL A 98 -16.91 9.58 8.80
CA VAL A 98 -17.62 8.57 7.98
C VAL A 98 -18.95 9.12 7.49
N ARG A 99 -19.77 9.73 8.38
CA ARG A 99 -21.06 10.33 8.02
C ARG A 99 -20.91 11.49 7.05
N ASP A 100 -19.95 12.37 7.28
CA ASP A 100 -19.68 13.54 6.41
C ASP A 100 -19.30 13.11 5.00
N VAL A 101 -18.47 12.07 4.87
CA VAL A 101 -18.09 11.52 3.54
C VAL A 101 -19.28 10.84 2.87
N LEU A 102 -20.10 10.08 3.61
CA LEU A 102 -21.29 9.46 3.05
C LEU A 102 -22.32 10.50 2.56
N LEU A 103 -22.44 11.65 3.25
CA LEU A 103 -23.30 12.75 2.79
C LEU A 103 -22.77 13.36 1.47
N LYS A 104 -21.46 13.53 1.33
CA LYS A 104 -20.83 13.98 0.07
C LYS A 104 -21.10 12.97 -1.06
N CYS A 105 -20.85 11.68 -0.81
CA CYS A 105 -21.15 10.63 -1.77
C CYS A 105 -22.61 10.63 -2.21
N LYS A 106 -23.55 10.87 -1.27
CA LYS A 106 -24.98 10.95 -1.58
C LYS A 106 -25.31 12.15 -2.47
N ALA A 107 -24.69 13.30 -2.24
CA ALA A 107 -24.85 14.48 -3.09
C ALA A 107 -24.36 14.21 -4.52
N ASP A 108 -23.20 13.57 -4.67
CA ASP A 108 -22.65 13.23 -5.97
C ASP A 108 -23.46 12.15 -6.70
N SER A 109 -23.95 11.14 -5.99
CA SER A 109 -24.76 10.07 -6.60
C SER A 109 -26.10 10.56 -7.15
N GLY A 110 -26.60 11.69 -6.69
CA GLY A 110 -27.81 12.37 -7.19
C GLY A 110 -27.53 13.36 -8.34
N SER A 111 -26.28 13.60 -8.70
CA SER A 111 -25.92 14.57 -9.73
C SER A 111 -26.13 14.00 -11.14
N MET A 112 -26.80 14.75 -12.02
CA MET A 112 -26.96 14.41 -13.43
C MET A 112 -25.62 14.37 -14.21
N PHE A 113 -24.53 14.83 -13.61
CA PHE A 113 -23.21 14.88 -14.23
C PHE A 113 -22.33 13.66 -13.94
N THR A 114 -22.68 12.83 -12.95
CA THR A 114 -21.93 11.62 -12.58
C THR A 114 -22.55 10.37 -13.21
N LYS A 115 -21.85 9.75 -14.17
CA LYS A 115 -22.28 8.49 -14.80
C LYS A 115 -22.11 7.27 -13.90
N HIS A 116 -21.20 7.33 -12.93
CA HIS A 116 -20.83 6.22 -12.08
C HIS A 116 -21.01 6.58 -10.60
N ARG A 117 -21.35 5.56 -9.82
CA ARG A 117 -21.49 5.72 -8.37
C ARG A 117 -20.15 6.12 -7.75
N PRO A 118 -20.14 7.02 -6.75
CA PRO A 118 -18.92 7.33 -6.00
C PRO A 118 -18.29 6.08 -5.40
N ILE A 119 -16.98 5.98 -5.48
CA ILE A 119 -16.19 4.94 -4.83
C ILE A 119 -15.74 5.47 -3.48
N LEU A 120 -16.10 4.77 -2.41
CA LEU A 120 -15.60 4.99 -1.06
C LEU A 120 -14.52 3.96 -0.75
N PHE A 121 -13.27 4.40 -0.73
CA PHE A 121 -12.13 3.58 -0.33
C PHE A 121 -11.87 3.74 1.17
N ILE A 122 -11.80 2.62 1.89
CA ILE A 122 -11.47 2.59 3.32
C ILE A 122 -10.20 1.78 3.51
N ASP A 123 -9.13 2.48 3.89
CA ASP A 123 -7.86 1.83 4.22
C ASP A 123 -7.91 1.29 5.65
N GLU A 124 -7.36 0.09 5.85
CA GLU A 124 -7.35 -0.65 7.11
C GLU A 124 -8.75 -0.79 7.74
N ILE A 125 -9.75 -1.15 6.94
CA ILE A 125 -11.18 -1.22 7.33
C ILE A 125 -11.41 -2.06 8.59
N HIS A 126 -10.55 -3.02 8.90
CA HIS A 126 -10.60 -3.84 10.11
C HIS A 126 -10.46 -3.02 11.41
N ARG A 127 -9.91 -1.82 11.34
CA ARG A 127 -9.78 -0.91 12.49
C ARG A 127 -11.05 -0.15 12.81
N PHE A 128 -12.03 -0.17 11.92
CA PHE A 128 -13.36 0.36 12.24
C PHE A 128 -14.08 -0.55 13.23
N ASN A 129 -14.63 0.04 14.29
CA ASN A 129 -15.51 -0.67 15.20
C ASN A 129 -16.86 -1.05 14.52
N LYS A 130 -17.61 -1.91 15.16
CA LYS A 130 -18.90 -2.40 14.62
C LYS A 130 -19.86 -1.27 14.25
N SER A 131 -19.99 -0.23 15.07
CA SER A 131 -20.88 0.91 14.81
C SER A 131 -20.44 1.72 13.58
N GLN A 132 -19.13 1.85 13.34
CA GLN A 132 -18.61 2.50 12.13
C GLN A 132 -18.89 1.66 10.90
N GLN A 133 -18.67 0.35 10.97
CA GLN A 133 -18.99 -0.57 9.88
C GLN A 133 -20.49 -0.63 9.60
N ASP A 134 -21.35 -0.64 10.63
CA ASP A 134 -22.81 -0.58 10.50
C ASP A 134 -23.28 0.70 9.79
N SER A 135 -22.61 1.82 10.03
CA SER A 135 -22.95 3.09 9.35
C SER A 135 -22.71 3.08 7.84
N LEU A 136 -21.89 2.14 7.33
CA LEU A 136 -21.65 1.96 5.90
C LEU A 136 -22.75 1.15 5.21
N LEU A 137 -23.45 0.26 5.97
CA LEU A 137 -24.41 -0.68 5.40
C LEU A 137 -25.50 0.00 4.58
N GLY A 138 -26.13 1.02 5.11
CA GLY A 138 -27.22 1.72 4.43
C GLY A 138 -26.77 2.33 3.08
N ALA A 139 -25.58 2.88 3.02
CA ALA A 139 -25.04 3.46 1.80
C ALA A 139 -24.67 2.40 0.75
N VAL A 140 -24.16 1.25 1.19
CA VAL A 140 -23.83 0.11 0.31
C VAL A 140 -25.13 -0.56 -0.19
N GLU A 141 -26.10 -0.79 0.68
CA GLU A 141 -27.40 -1.41 0.34
C GLU A 141 -28.20 -0.59 -0.65
N MET A 142 -28.30 0.71 -0.42
CA MET A 142 -28.98 1.63 -1.34
C MET A 142 -28.20 1.90 -2.62
N GLY A 143 -26.96 1.40 -2.73
CA GLY A 143 -26.09 1.67 -3.85
C GLY A 143 -25.69 3.14 -3.99
N THR A 144 -25.72 3.90 -2.90
CA THR A 144 -25.24 5.30 -2.86
C THR A 144 -23.74 5.37 -3.08
N VAL A 145 -23.00 4.35 -2.63
CA VAL A 145 -21.56 4.23 -2.83
C VAL A 145 -21.19 2.82 -3.29
N THR A 146 -20.08 2.71 -4.02
CA THR A 146 -19.36 1.45 -4.18
C THR A 146 -18.24 1.41 -3.13
N LEU A 147 -18.32 0.47 -2.21
CA LEU A 147 -17.32 0.31 -1.15
C LEU A 147 -16.13 -0.50 -1.66
N ILE A 148 -14.92 0.03 -1.52
CA ILE A 148 -13.67 -0.72 -1.65
C ILE A 148 -12.96 -0.66 -0.29
N GLY A 149 -13.01 -1.76 0.47
CA GLY A 149 -12.25 -1.87 1.72
C GLY A 149 -10.88 -2.47 1.47
N ALA A 150 -9.85 -2.01 2.19
CA ALA A 150 -8.53 -2.63 2.21
C ALA A 150 -8.21 -3.10 3.63
N THR A 151 -7.61 -4.28 3.75
CA THR A 151 -7.23 -4.84 5.05
C THR A 151 -6.01 -5.77 4.92
N THR A 152 -5.19 -5.79 5.97
CA THR A 152 -4.14 -6.81 6.16
C THR A 152 -4.63 -8.00 6.97
N GLU A 153 -5.71 -7.82 7.76
CA GLU A 153 -6.28 -8.85 8.62
C GLU A 153 -7.34 -9.69 7.89
N ASN A 154 -7.60 -10.89 8.41
CA ASN A 154 -8.60 -11.77 7.80
C ASN A 154 -10.01 -11.17 7.91
N PRO A 155 -10.67 -10.83 6.78
CA PRO A 155 -11.96 -10.16 6.79
C PRO A 155 -13.06 -10.95 7.51
N SER A 156 -12.97 -12.28 7.52
CA SER A 156 -13.98 -13.13 8.15
C SER A 156 -14.09 -12.94 9.66
N PHE A 157 -13.06 -12.42 10.31
CA PHE A 157 -13.04 -12.16 11.75
C PHE A 157 -13.26 -10.68 12.09
N GLU A 158 -12.81 -9.78 11.22
CA GLU A 158 -12.72 -8.36 11.51
C GLU A 158 -13.86 -7.54 10.90
N ILE A 159 -14.50 -8.05 9.85
CA ILE A 159 -15.58 -7.34 9.16
C ILE A 159 -16.92 -7.98 9.51
N ILE A 160 -17.90 -7.13 9.78
CA ILE A 160 -19.25 -7.59 10.13
C ILE A 160 -19.87 -8.39 8.97
N ARG A 161 -20.57 -9.48 9.32
CA ARG A 161 -21.21 -10.36 8.33
C ARG A 161 -22.15 -9.65 7.36
N PRO A 162 -22.97 -8.67 7.77
CA PRO A 162 -23.83 -7.94 6.84
C PRO A 162 -23.04 -7.22 5.74
N LEU A 163 -21.83 -6.70 6.03
CA LEU A 163 -20.98 -6.05 5.04
C LEU A 163 -20.35 -7.08 4.10
N LEU A 164 -19.85 -8.19 4.66
CA LEU A 164 -19.27 -9.28 3.87
C LEU A 164 -20.30 -9.94 2.92
N SER A 165 -21.58 -10.00 3.29
CA SER A 165 -22.62 -10.54 2.40
C SER A 165 -22.88 -9.65 1.17
N ARG A 166 -22.40 -8.40 1.17
CA ARG A 166 -22.58 -7.40 0.09
C ARG A 166 -21.30 -7.00 -0.60
N ALA A 167 -20.16 -7.47 -0.10
CA ALA A 167 -18.84 -7.16 -0.65
C ALA A 167 -18.06 -8.45 -0.91
N GLN A 168 -17.59 -8.62 -2.14
CA GLN A 168 -16.76 -9.75 -2.51
C GLN A 168 -15.34 -9.57 -1.93
N VAL A 169 -14.69 -10.65 -1.49
CA VAL A 169 -13.32 -10.58 -1.00
C VAL A 169 -12.36 -11.01 -2.11
N TYR A 170 -11.40 -10.15 -2.44
CA TYR A 170 -10.29 -10.46 -3.33
C TYR A 170 -8.99 -10.53 -2.54
N VAL A 171 -8.27 -11.64 -2.70
CA VAL A 171 -7.03 -11.91 -1.98
C VAL A 171 -5.85 -11.44 -2.84
N LEU A 172 -5.07 -10.48 -2.32
CA LEU A 172 -3.82 -10.06 -2.94
C LEU A 172 -2.66 -10.84 -2.33
N GLN A 173 -1.75 -11.26 -3.19
CA GLN A 173 -0.56 -12.03 -2.81
C GLN A 173 0.66 -11.11 -2.67
N PRO A 174 1.68 -11.50 -1.88
CA PRO A 174 2.99 -10.85 -1.95
C PRO A 174 3.49 -10.82 -3.40
N LEU A 175 4.26 -9.81 -3.77
CA LEU A 175 4.91 -9.78 -5.08
C LEU A 175 5.94 -10.90 -5.16
N SER A 176 5.98 -11.60 -6.29
CA SER A 176 7.01 -12.59 -6.61
C SER A 176 8.36 -11.90 -6.89
N ASP A 177 9.44 -12.67 -6.90
CA ASP A 177 10.76 -12.15 -7.27
C ASP A 177 10.77 -11.60 -8.70
N ASP A 178 10.01 -12.21 -9.62
CA ASP A 178 9.83 -11.71 -10.98
C ASP A 178 9.11 -10.35 -11.00
N ASP A 179 8.05 -10.20 -10.19
CA ASP A 179 7.33 -8.93 -10.05
C ASP A 179 8.23 -7.84 -9.43
N LEU A 180 9.06 -8.20 -8.45
CA LEU A 180 10.04 -7.30 -7.83
C LEU A 180 11.15 -6.92 -8.82
N ALA A 181 11.62 -7.85 -9.64
CA ALA A 181 12.60 -7.57 -10.70
C ALA A 181 12.02 -6.60 -11.74
N GLU A 182 10.76 -6.80 -12.17
CA GLU A 182 10.06 -5.87 -13.05
C GLU A 182 9.93 -4.48 -12.41
N LEU A 183 9.58 -4.42 -11.11
CA LEU A 183 9.48 -3.15 -10.37
C LEU A 183 10.83 -2.43 -10.27
N LEU A 184 11.92 -3.16 -10.00
CA LEU A 184 13.28 -2.63 -9.98
C LEU A 184 13.65 -2.04 -11.34
N GLN A 185 13.46 -2.80 -12.40
CA GLN A 185 13.74 -2.35 -13.76
C GLN A 185 12.93 -1.09 -14.12
N ARG A 186 11.68 -1.04 -13.70
CA ARG A 186 10.81 0.12 -13.89
C ARG A 186 11.30 1.32 -13.09
N ALA A 187 11.75 1.13 -11.86
CA ALA A 187 12.31 2.19 -11.03
C ALA A 187 13.54 2.82 -11.69
N LEU A 188 14.45 1.99 -12.18
CA LEU A 188 15.68 2.44 -12.83
C LEU A 188 15.44 3.12 -14.19
N THR A 189 14.36 2.76 -14.89
CA THR A 189 14.09 3.27 -16.24
C THR A 189 13.07 4.42 -16.29
N LYS A 190 12.17 4.53 -15.32
CA LYS A 190 11.10 5.55 -15.33
C LYS A 190 11.30 6.69 -14.32
N ASP A 191 12.00 6.46 -13.20
CA ASP A 191 12.18 7.52 -12.20
C ASP A 191 13.22 8.55 -12.64
N GLU A 192 12.81 9.82 -12.68
CA GLU A 192 13.65 10.92 -13.18
C GLU A 192 14.81 11.27 -12.23
N ILE A 193 14.74 10.87 -10.96
CA ILE A 193 15.81 11.11 -9.98
C ILE A 193 16.84 10.00 -10.09
N LEU A 194 16.41 8.73 -10.11
CA LEU A 194 17.33 7.59 -10.24
C LEU A 194 18.11 7.61 -11.57
N LYS A 195 17.48 8.04 -12.66
CA LYS A 195 18.14 8.19 -13.97
C LYS A 195 19.32 9.16 -14.00
N ARG A 196 19.37 10.11 -13.07
CA ARG A 196 20.46 11.09 -13.02
C ARG A 196 21.80 10.50 -12.59
N ARG A 197 21.77 9.30 -12.03
CA ARG A 197 22.95 8.62 -11.50
C ARG A 197 23.13 7.26 -12.16
N THR A 198 24.38 6.83 -12.25
CA THR A 198 24.69 5.48 -12.70
C THR A 198 24.32 4.49 -11.60
N VAL A 199 23.39 3.58 -11.90
CA VAL A 199 23.02 2.48 -11.01
C VAL A 199 23.52 1.18 -11.64
N LYS A 200 24.31 0.42 -10.88
CA LYS A 200 24.78 -0.92 -11.26
C LYS A 200 24.09 -1.95 -10.42
N VAL A 201 23.39 -2.86 -11.06
CA VAL A 201 22.72 -4.00 -10.40
C VAL A 201 23.64 -5.21 -10.59
N GLU A 202 24.27 -5.66 -9.51
CA GLU A 202 25.16 -6.82 -9.49
C GLU A 202 24.43 -8.05 -8.90
N GLU A 203 23.69 -7.86 -7.80
CA GLU A 203 22.96 -8.91 -7.10
C GLU A 203 21.66 -8.33 -6.53
N THR A 204 20.58 -9.13 -6.49
CA THR A 204 19.26 -8.68 -6.05
C THR A 204 18.65 -9.50 -4.91
N ASP A 205 19.27 -10.64 -4.51
CA ASP A 205 18.67 -11.57 -3.55
C ASP A 205 18.40 -10.92 -2.18
N ALA A 206 19.35 -10.12 -1.68
CA ALA A 206 19.17 -9.40 -0.42
C ALA A 206 18.04 -8.36 -0.53
N LEU A 207 17.98 -7.60 -1.64
CA LEU A 207 16.94 -6.60 -1.87
C LEU A 207 15.55 -7.25 -1.86
N PHE A 208 15.36 -8.36 -2.58
CA PHE A 208 14.09 -9.06 -2.67
C PHE A 208 13.72 -9.74 -1.35
N ARG A 209 14.68 -10.42 -0.71
CA ARG A 209 14.49 -11.04 0.60
C ARG A 209 14.06 -10.04 1.66
N TYR A 210 14.71 -8.89 1.75
CA TYR A 210 14.36 -7.86 2.73
C TYR A 210 13.07 -7.11 2.40
N SER A 211 12.67 -7.04 1.14
CA SER A 211 11.35 -6.51 0.76
C SER A 211 10.20 -7.43 1.16
N GLY A 212 10.44 -8.77 1.14
CA GLY A 212 9.42 -9.77 1.50
C GLY A 212 8.16 -9.71 0.63
N GLY A 213 8.27 -9.31 -0.64
CA GLY A 213 7.13 -9.14 -1.55
C GLY A 213 6.35 -7.82 -1.38
N ASP A 214 6.89 -6.88 -0.58
CA ASP A 214 6.33 -5.53 -0.39
C ASP A 214 7.02 -4.54 -1.34
N ALA A 215 6.28 -4.03 -2.34
CA ALA A 215 6.77 -3.05 -3.31
C ALA A 215 7.26 -1.76 -2.65
N ARG A 216 6.54 -1.25 -1.64
CA ARG A 216 6.88 -0.02 -0.94
C ARG A 216 8.19 -0.18 -0.19
N LYS A 217 8.36 -1.32 0.49
CA LYS A 217 9.58 -1.64 1.25
C LYS A 217 10.78 -1.74 0.31
N MET A 218 10.66 -2.41 -0.84
CA MET A 218 11.72 -2.47 -1.84
C MET A 218 12.11 -1.08 -2.35
N LEU A 219 11.13 -0.25 -2.70
CA LEU A 219 11.40 1.10 -3.20
C LEU A 219 12.01 2.02 -2.13
N ASN A 220 11.64 1.84 -0.85
CA ASN A 220 12.26 2.54 0.27
C ASN A 220 13.73 2.11 0.46
N ILE A 221 14.06 0.83 0.25
CA ILE A 221 15.45 0.36 0.29
C ILE A 221 16.25 1.01 -0.85
N LEU A 222 15.68 1.14 -2.05
CA LEU A 222 16.33 1.84 -3.16
C LEU A 222 16.55 3.33 -2.86
N ASP A 223 15.57 4.01 -2.27
CA ASP A 223 15.74 5.40 -1.81
C ASP A 223 16.87 5.52 -0.77
N LEU A 224 16.96 4.57 0.17
CA LEU A 224 18.03 4.53 1.16
C LEU A 224 19.41 4.35 0.50
N LEU A 225 19.53 3.44 -0.45
CA LEU A 225 20.78 3.23 -1.21
C LEU A 225 21.15 4.50 -2.00
N TYR A 226 20.18 5.14 -2.63
CA TYR A 226 20.39 6.39 -3.35
C TYR A 226 20.94 7.50 -2.44
N GLN A 227 20.39 7.66 -1.24
CA GLN A 227 20.77 8.71 -0.27
C GLN A 227 22.10 8.40 0.42
N SER A 228 22.51 7.14 0.51
CA SER A 228 23.70 6.70 1.25
C SER A 228 25.03 6.90 0.50
N VAL A 229 24.98 7.27 -0.77
CA VAL A 229 26.15 7.38 -1.66
C VAL A 229 26.33 8.81 -2.13
N GLY A 230 27.55 9.32 -2.18
CA GLY A 230 27.89 10.68 -2.65
C GLY A 230 27.37 10.96 -4.07
N GLU A 231 27.08 12.23 -4.39
CA GLU A 231 26.42 12.59 -5.66
C GLU A 231 27.17 12.12 -6.93
N SER A 232 28.49 12.02 -6.87
CA SER A 232 29.34 11.63 -8.00
C SER A 232 29.65 10.13 -8.08
N GLU A 233 29.20 9.34 -7.09
CA GLU A 233 29.51 7.92 -7.02
C GLU A 233 28.39 7.07 -7.61
N PRO A 234 28.69 5.95 -8.28
CA PRO A 234 27.68 5.03 -8.78
C PRO A 234 26.98 4.33 -7.61
N ILE A 235 25.69 4.12 -7.74
CA ILE A 235 24.92 3.31 -6.81
C ILE A 235 25.11 1.84 -7.21
N ILE A 236 25.62 1.02 -6.28
CA ILE A 236 25.81 -0.41 -6.52
C ILE A 236 24.78 -1.18 -5.69
N ILE A 237 23.95 -1.97 -6.37
CA ILE A 237 23.01 -2.88 -5.72
C ILE A 237 23.67 -4.25 -5.66
N ARG A 238 24.12 -4.63 -4.46
CA ARG A 238 24.78 -5.90 -4.14
C ARG A 238 24.36 -6.37 -2.75
N ASN A 239 24.34 -7.66 -2.53
CA ASN A 239 23.75 -8.26 -1.32
C ASN A 239 24.41 -7.79 -0.02
N ASP A 240 25.73 -7.66 0.01
CA ASP A 240 26.47 -7.15 1.16
C ASP A 240 26.17 -5.67 1.44
N ILE A 241 26.14 -4.82 0.39
CA ILE A 241 25.85 -3.38 0.51
C ILE A 241 24.41 -3.17 1.03
N VAL A 242 23.43 -3.88 0.46
CA VAL A 242 22.03 -3.81 0.91
C VAL A 242 21.93 -4.21 2.39
N THR A 243 22.57 -5.31 2.78
CA THR A 243 22.54 -5.82 4.15
C THR A 243 23.19 -4.83 5.12
N GLU A 244 24.37 -4.30 4.78
CA GLU A 244 25.09 -3.32 5.61
C GLU A 244 24.27 -2.05 5.84
N ARG A 245 23.68 -1.50 4.75
CA ARG A 245 22.89 -0.25 4.83
C ARG A 245 21.62 -0.42 5.66
N LEU A 246 20.98 -1.58 5.57
CA LEU A 246 19.79 -1.88 6.40
C LEU A 246 20.16 -2.05 7.88
N GLN A 247 21.30 -2.69 8.19
CA GLN A 247 21.78 -2.83 9.57
C GLN A 247 22.19 -1.48 10.19
N GLN A 248 22.76 -0.57 9.39
CA GLN A 248 23.09 0.78 9.85
C GLN A 248 21.87 1.67 10.08
N ASN A 249 20.70 1.29 9.54
CA ASN A 249 19.45 2.04 9.67
C ASN A 249 18.28 1.15 10.13
N PRO A 250 18.31 0.67 11.40
CA PRO A 250 17.29 -0.25 11.93
C PRO A 250 15.87 0.28 11.82
N ALA A 251 15.69 1.62 11.93
CA ALA A 251 14.40 2.29 11.82
C ALA A 251 13.75 2.17 10.42
N ALA A 252 14.55 1.97 9.37
CA ALA A 252 14.04 1.71 8.02
C ALA A 252 13.62 0.25 7.83
N TYR A 253 14.20 -0.66 8.64
CA TYR A 253 13.97 -2.10 8.54
C TYR A 253 12.71 -2.56 9.29
N ASP A 254 12.41 -1.97 10.47
CA ASP A 254 11.32 -2.41 11.36
C ASP A 254 10.31 -1.29 11.67
N LYS A 255 9.94 -0.51 10.66
CA LYS A 255 9.00 0.60 10.86
C LYS A 255 7.59 0.17 11.31
N ASN A 256 7.28 -1.14 11.32
CA ASN A 256 5.98 -1.66 11.71
C ASN A 256 6.00 -2.84 12.70
N GLY A 257 7.16 -3.35 13.13
CA GLY A 257 7.23 -4.44 14.13
C GLY A 257 6.50 -5.74 13.74
N GLU A 258 6.14 -5.91 12.45
CA GLU A 258 5.28 -7.02 12.00
C GLU A 258 5.94 -8.38 12.23
N MET A 259 7.25 -8.52 11.95
CA MET A 259 7.95 -9.77 12.23
C MET A 259 8.01 -10.08 13.73
N HIS A 260 8.11 -9.06 14.57
CA HIS A 260 8.09 -9.25 16.03
C HIS A 260 6.71 -9.74 16.49
N TYR A 261 5.61 -9.15 16.00
CA TYR A 261 4.25 -9.61 16.31
C TYR A 261 3.94 -10.99 15.74
N ASP A 262 4.44 -11.33 14.55
CA ASP A 262 4.27 -12.65 13.95
C ASP A 262 5.02 -13.73 14.76
N ILE A 263 6.23 -13.46 15.19
CA ILE A 263 7.03 -14.37 16.04
C ILE A 263 6.36 -14.53 17.40
N ILE A 264 5.90 -13.45 18.05
CA ILE A 264 5.13 -13.50 19.30
C ILE A 264 3.84 -14.31 19.11
N SER A 265 3.10 -14.07 18.04
CA SER A 265 1.86 -14.79 17.74
C SER A 265 2.11 -16.28 17.52
N ALA A 266 3.19 -16.63 16.80
CA ALA A 266 3.60 -18.01 16.58
C ALA A 266 4.03 -18.68 17.88
N PHE A 267 4.76 -17.99 18.75
CA PHE A 267 5.13 -18.46 20.09
C PHE A 267 3.90 -18.75 20.96
N ILE A 268 2.97 -17.79 21.05
CA ILE A 268 1.73 -17.94 21.82
C ILE A 268 0.89 -19.11 21.28
N LYS A 269 0.77 -19.26 19.96
CA LYS A 269 0.05 -20.38 19.33
C LYS A 269 0.71 -21.71 19.62
N SER A 270 2.04 -21.78 19.62
CA SER A 270 2.81 -22.99 19.97
C SER A 270 2.59 -23.41 21.42
N VAL A 271 2.60 -22.44 22.35
CA VAL A 271 2.31 -22.70 23.77
C VAL A 271 0.87 -23.19 23.97
N ARG A 272 -0.10 -22.52 23.33
CA ARG A 272 -1.52 -22.94 23.39
C ARG A 272 -1.77 -24.29 22.74
N GLY A 273 -1.03 -24.62 21.69
CA GLY A 273 -1.10 -25.90 21.00
C GLY A 273 -0.31 -27.02 21.70
N SER A 274 0.27 -26.76 22.89
CA SER A 274 1.09 -27.70 23.67
C SER A 274 2.20 -28.33 22.85
N ASN A 275 2.85 -27.55 21.97
CA ASN A 275 3.99 -27.99 21.18
C ASN A 275 5.27 -27.35 21.75
N PRO A 276 6.02 -28.08 22.61
CA PRO A 276 7.18 -27.53 23.30
C PRO A 276 8.35 -27.22 22.33
N ASP A 277 8.55 -28.02 21.30
CA ASP A 277 9.64 -27.83 20.34
C ASP A 277 9.43 -26.55 19.52
N ALA A 278 8.21 -26.33 19.02
CA ALA A 278 7.86 -25.09 18.35
C ALA A 278 7.93 -23.88 19.27
N ALA A 279 7.52 -24.00 20.55
CA ALA A 279 7.60 -22.91 21.51
C ALA A 279 9.06 -22.51 21.78
N VAL A 280 9.96 -23.48 22.00
CA VAL A 280 11.39 -23.22 22.18
C VAL A 280 12.03 -22.59 20.95
N TYR A 281 11.67 -23.07 19.75
CA TYR A 281 12.14 -22.50 18.48
C TYR A 281 11.76 -21.02 18.34
N TRP A 282 10.49 -20.70 18.56
CA TRP A 282 10.02 -19.31 18.42
C TRP A 282 10.56 -18.39 19.51
N LEU A 283 10.76 -18.93 20.75
CA LEU A 283 11.42 -18.19 21.83
C LEU A 283 12.87 -17.86 21.47
N ALA A 284 13.62 -18.82 20.93
CA ALA A 284 14.99 -18.59 20.48
C ALA A 284 15.06 -17.50 19.39
N ARG A 285 14.13 -17.54 18.43
CA ARG A 285 14.00 -16.51 17.38
C ARG A 285 13.68 -15.12 17.94
N MET A 286 12.87 -15.04 19.00
CA MET A 286 12.58 -13.77 19.69
C MET A 286 13.83 -13.20 20.38
N ILE A 287 14.61 -14.05 21.03
CA ILE A 287 15.83 -13.63 21.72
C ILE A 287 16.91 -13.18 20.72
N GLU A 288 17.02 -13.86 19.58
CA GLU A 288 18.00 -13.55 18.53
C GLU A 288 17.63 -12.27 17.74
N GLY A 289 16.34 -11.96 17.65
CA GLY A 289 15.81 -10.77 16.94
C GLY A 289 15.73 -9.50 17.79
N GLY A 290 16.03 -9.55 19.11
CA GLY A 290 16.00 -8.41 20.04
C GLY A 290 14.62 -8.19 20.62
#